data_095eab456f11022f5d9c778b978138a5
#
_entry.id   095eab456f11022f5d9c778b978138a5
#
_cell.length_a   1.000
_cell.length_b   1.000
_cell.length_c   1.000
_cell.angle_alpha   90.00
_cell.angle_beta   90.00
_cell.angle_gamma   90.00
#
_symmetry.space_group_name_H-M   'P 1'
#
loop_
_entity.id
_entity.type
_entity.pdbx_description
1 polymer ?
#
loop_
_entity_poly.entity_id
_entity_poly.type
_entity_poly.pdbx_seq_one_letter_code
_entity_poly.pdbx_strand_id
1 'polypeptide(L)'
;MDKIDDCDFFDALSEAYQEADRDSGPDLGEAGAASESTFGAYLRRLRLAKNRKLRDFCRRYAYDPGNWSKVERDLMPAPSDFPSLQHLADALGLADPSPQRATLFDLAALQQGRIPADLLEDERLKSRLPAFFRLLRGYKPTSQMLQQILNKLGEV
;
A
#
# COMPACT_ATOMS: atom_id res chain seq x y z
N MET A 1 -19.08 -19.08 0.88
CA MET A 1 -17.82 -18.63 1.50
C MET A 1 -16.79 -19.72 1.25
N ASP A 2 -16.14 -19.62 0.09
CA ASP A 2 -15.24 -20.68 -0.38
C ASP A 2 -13.95 -20.64 0.43
N LYS A 3 -13.64 -21.80 1.03
CA LYS A 3 -12.34 -22.06 1.66
C LYS A 3 -11.31 -22.04 0.53
N ILE A 4 -10.49 -21.01 0.47
CA ILE A 4 -9.21 -21.12 -0.21
C ILE A 4 -8.40 -22.07 0.66
N ASP A 5 -8.25 -23.30 0.21
CA ASP A 5 -7.47 -24.31 0.90
C ASP A 5 -5.99 -23.86 0.94
N ASP A 6 -5.34 -24.12 2.05
CA ASP A 6 -3.93 -23.75 2.30
C ASP A 6 -2.98 -24.21 1.20
N CYS A 7 -3.30 -25.30 0.50
CA CYS A 7 -2.58 -25.80 -0.66
C CYS A 7 -2.63 -24.84 -1.84
N ASP A 8 -3.79 -24.27 -2.16
CA ASP A 8 -3.97 -23.44 -3.36
C ASP A 8 -3.16 -22.15 -3.31
N PHE A 9 -3.01 -21.55 -2.13
CA PHE A 9 -2.19 -20.35 -1.95
C PHE A 9 -0.70 -20.65 -2.13
N PHE A 10 -0.20 -21.76 -1.56
CA PHE A 10 1.19 -22.15 -1.68
C PHE A 10 1.52 -22.70 -3.07
N ASP A 11 0.57 -23.37 -3.72
CA ASP A 11 0.72 -23.86 -5.08
C ASP A 11 0.75 -22.70 -6.08
N ALA A 12 -0.12 -21.69 -5.92
CA ALA A 12 -0.09 -20.47 -6.75
C ALA A 12 1.23 -19.69 -6.59
N LEU A 13 1.78 -19.63 -5.38
CA LEU A 13 3.10 -19.04 -5.12
C LEU A 13 4.23 -19.84 -5.78
N SER A 14 4.14 -21.18 -5.72
CA SER A 14 5.15 -22.09 -6.28
C SER A 14 5.14 -22.04 -7.82
N GLU A 15 3.95 -22.02 -8.45
CA GLU A 15 3.80 -21.88 -9.89
C GLU A 15 4.31 -20.53 -10.41
N ALA A 16 3.96 -19.44 -9.73
CA ALA A 16 4.47 -18.11 -10.07
C ALA A 16 6.00 -18.03 -9.99
N TYR A 17 6.60 -18.77 -9.05
CA TYR A 17 8.05 -18.87 -8.93
C TYR A 17 8.68 -19.62 -10.12
N GLN A 18 8.08 -20.71 -10.56
CA GLN A 18 8.59 -21.53 -11.68
C GLN A 18 8.46 -20.83 -13.04
N GLU A 19 7.43 -19.99 -13.23
CA GLU A 19 7.25 -19.20 -14.45
C GLU A 19 8.22 -18.02 -14.54
N ALA A 20 8.54 -17.37 -13.41
CA ALA A 20 9.45 -16.22 -13.37
C ALA A 20 10.91 -16.58 -13.72
N ASP A 21 11.32 -17.82 -13.46
CA ASP A 21 12.68 -18.29 -13.75
C ASP A 21 12.93 -18.57 -15.25
N ARG A 22 11.86 -18.53 -16.07
CA ARG A 22 11.95 -18.81 -17.52
C ARG A 22 12.12 -17.58 -18.41
N ASP A 23 11.94 -16.38 -17.87
CA ASP A 23 11.95 -15.15 -18.68
C ASP A 23 12.88 -14.09 -18.08
N SER A 24 14.20 -14.34 -18.16
CA SER A 24 15.24 -13.41 -17.74
C SER A 24 15.59 -12.44 -18.89
N GLY A 25 14.72 -11.46 -19.13
CA GLY A 25 15.03 -10.31 -19.97
C GLY A 25 15.28 -9.06 -19.11
N PRO A 26 16.20 -8.13 -19.51
CA PRO A 26 16.46 -6.93 -18.72
C PRO A 26 15.26 -5.99 -18.78
N ASP A 27 14.64 -5.76 -17.64
CA ASP A 27 13.54 -4.82 -17.50
C ASP A 27 14.07 -3.37 -17.43
N LEU A 28 13.84 -2.64 -18.52
CA LEU A 28 14.09 -1.19 -18.63
C LEU A 28 12.73 -0.48 -18.69
N GLY A 29 11.98 -0.41 -17.57
CA GLY A 29 10.68 0.24 -17.69
C GLY A 29 9.89 0.62 -16.45
N GLU A 30 10.45 0.70 -15.26
CA GLU A 30 9.65 1.06 -14.07
C GLU A 30 10.15 2.27 -13.27
N ALA A 31 10.63 3.31 -13.92
CA ALA A 31 10.94 4.58 -13.24
C ALA A 31 9.67 5.37 -12.82
N GLY A 32 8.49 5.01 -13.31
CA GLY A 32 7.23 5.70 -13.04
C GLY A 32 6.40 5.14 -11.87
N ALA A 33 6.42 3.82 -11.68
CA ALA A 33 5.58 3.17 -10.65
C ALA A 33 6.18 3.23 -9.24
N ALA A 34 7.49 3.28 -9.09
CA ALA A 34 8.15 3.39 -7.79
C ALA A 34 7.91 4.74 -7.09
N SER A 35 7.61 5.80 -7.85
CA SER A 35 7.35 7.15 -7.32
C SER A 35 5.98 7.29 -6.66
N GLU A 36 5.03 6.41 -6.94
CA GLU A 36 3.66 6.46 -6.39
C GLU A 36 3.45 5.57 -5.16
N SER A 37 4.45 4.83 -4.75
CA SER A 37 4.37 3.84 -3.67
C SER A 37 4.60 4.41 -2.27
N THR A 38 4.88 5.70 -2.14
CA THR A 38 5.07 6.34 -0.84
C THR A 38 3.81 7.07 -0.38
N PHE A 39 3.65 7.21 0.94
CA PHE A 39 2.52 7.94 1.53
C PHE A 39 2.46 9.38 1.03
N GLY A 40 3.60 10.08 1.05
CA GLY A 40 3.66 11.48 0.66
C GLY A 40 3.35 11.71 -0.82
N ALA A 41 3.88 10.88 -1.72
CA ALA A 41 3.60 10.96 -3.14
C ALA A 41 2.12 10.68 -3.44
N TYR A 42 1.53 9.69 -2.78
CA TYR A 42 0.11 9.36 -2.91
C TYR A 42 -0.78 10.49 -2.41
N LEU A 43 -0.46 11.04 -1.25
CA LEU A 43 -1.14 12.19 -0.65
C LEU A 43 -1.14 13.40 -1.58
N ARG A 44 0.02 13.74 -2.14
CA ARG A 44 0.17 14.83 -3.12
C ARG A 44 -0.68 14.59 -4.35
N ARG A 45 -0.69 13.37 -4.90
CA ARG A 45 -1.52 13.01 -6.06
C ARG A 45 -3.01 13.22 -5.78
N LEU A 46 -3.50 12.76 -4.63
CA LEU A 46 -4.90 12.93 -4.22
C LEU A 46 -5.28 14.41 -4.09
N ARG A 47 -4.43 15.23 -3.49
CA ARG A 47 -4.68 16.67 -3.39
C ARG A 47 -4.72 17.35 -4.75
N LEU A 48 -3.77 17.04 -5.63
CA LEU A 48 -3.71 17.61 -6.99
C LEU A 48 -4.89 17.18 -7.85
N ALA A 49 -5.36 15.94 -7.70
CA ALA A 49 -6.56 15.46 -8.40
C ALA A 49 -7.82 16.26 -8.03
N LYS A 50 -7.84 16.91 -6.88
CA LYS A 50 -8.89 17.86 -6.45
C LYS A 50 -8.63 19.30 -6.90
N ASN A 51 -7.63 19.54 -7.77
CA ASN A 51 -7.22 20.88 -8.22
C ASN A 51 -6.92 21.86 -7.08
N ARG A 52 -6.41 21.38 -5.95
CA ARG A 52 -6.16 22.22 -4.77
C ARG A 52 -4.68 22.55 -4.64
N LYS A 53 -4.38 23.86 -4.61
CA LYS A 53 -3.05 24.34 -4.24
C LYS A 53 -2.78 24.01 -2.78
N LEU A 54 -1.52 23.74 -2.46
CA LEU A 54 -1.10 23.31 -1.11
C LEU A 54 -1.58 24.28 -0.01
N ARG A 55 -1.36 25.59 -0.20
CA ARG A 55 -1.74 26.60 0.79
C ARG A 55 -3.25 26.70 1.00
N ASP A 56 -4.04 26.55 -0.07
CA ASP A 56 -5.50 26.62 0.01
C ASP A 56 -6.06 25.40 0.71
N PHE A 57 -5.49 24.23 0.43
CA PHE A 57 -5.83 23.00 1.12
C PHE A 57 -5.53 23.10 2.62
N CYS A 58 -4.32 23.51 2.98
CA CYS A 58 -3.92 23.66 4.38
C CYS A 58 -4.79 24.68 5.13
N ARG A 59 -5.08 25.82 4.52
CA ARG A 59 -5.97 26.84 5.11
C ARG A 59 -7.36 26.28 5.39
N ARG A 60 -7.91 25.50 4.44
CA ARG A 60 -9.27 24.98 4.56
C ARG A 60 -9.41 23.93 5.66
N TYR A 61 -8.39 23.13 5.86
CA TYR A 61 -8.43 22.00 6.80
C TYR A 61 -7.55 22.19 8.04
N ALA A 62 -7.09 23.39 8.30
CA ALA A 62 -6.29 23.78 9.47
C ALA A 62 -4.96 23.04 9.58
N TYR A 63 -4.29 22.75 8.45
CA TYR A 63 -2.94 22.19 8.42
C TYR A 63 -1.88 23.30 8.29
N ASP A 64 -0.70 23.06 8.84
CA ASP A 64 0.47 23.90 8.59
C ASP A 64 1.07 23.60 7.21
N PRO A 65 1.20 24.60 6.30
CA PRO A 65 1.70 24.37 4.96
C PRO A 65 3.15 23.88 4.90
N GLY A 66 3.98 24.29 5.86
CA GLY A 66 5.38 23.87 5.95
C GLY A 66 5.50 22.40 6.31
N ASN A 67 4.78 21.98 7.33
CA ASN A 67 4.72 20.57 7.74
C ASN A 67 4.05 19.71 6.67
N TRP A 68 2.97 20.17 6.06
CA TRP A 68 2.31 19.47 4.99
C TRP A 68 3.23 19.20 3.79
N SER A 69 3.98 20.22 3.37
CA SER A 69 4.99 20.08 2.31
C SER A 69 6.05 19.02 2.63
N LYS A 70 6.43 18.89 3.90
CA LYS A 70 7.37 17.85 4.34
C LYS A 70 6.73 16.45 4.30
N VAL A 71 5.46 16.33 4.68
CA VAL A 71 4.72 15.08 4.60
C VAL A 71 4.59 14.62 3.14
N GLU A 72 4.23 15.51 2.21
CA GLU A 72 4.13 15.19 0.77
C GLU A 72 5.46 14.81 0.13
N ARG A 73 6.58 15.13 0.76
CA ARG A 73 7.94 14.75 0.32
C ARG A 73 8.54 13.63 1.14
N ASP A 74 7.75 12.98 1.99
CA ASP A 74 8.19 11.92 2.91
C ASP A 74 9.33 12.34 3.87
N LEU A 75 9.44 13.64 4.15
CA LEU A 75 10.38 14.19 5.13
C LEU A 75 9.78 14.26 6.54
N MET A 76 8.48 14.07 6.67
CA MET A 76 7.76 13.88 7.93
C MET A 76 6.86 12.64 7.80
N PRO A 77 6.70 11.88 8.88
CA PRO A 77 5.86 10.69 8.87
C PRO A 77 4.38 11.04 8.69
N ALA A 78 3.62 10.07 8.20
CA ALA A 78 2.16 10.11 8.22
C ALA A 78 1.63 10.23 9.66
N PRO A 79 0.41 10.75 9.86
CA PRO A 79 -0.26 10.68 11.15
C PRO A 79 -0.30 9.24 11.67
N SER A 80 0.03 9.07 12.96
CA SER A 80 0.13 7.74 13.58
C SER A 80 -1.17 7.27 14.20
N ASP A 81 -2.08 8.18 14.46
CA ASP A 81 -3.36 7.91 15.09
C ASP A 81 -4.49 7.82 14.05
N PHE A 82 -5.43 6.94 14.32
CA PHE A 82 -6.53 6.68 13.42
C PHE A 82 -7.46 7.90 13.20
N PRO A 83 -7.82 8.70 14.23
CA PRO A 83 -8.64 9.89 14.02
C PRO A 83 -8.02 10.92 13.08
N SER A 84 -6.71 11.15 13.18
CA SER A 84 -6.01 12.07 12.28
C SER A 84 -5.98 11.56 10.85
N LEU A 85 -5.79 10.26 10.65
CA LEU A 85 -5.87 9.64 9.32
C LEU A 85 -7.29 9.71 8.74
N GLN A 86 -8.32 9.50 9.57
CA GLN A 86 -9.72 9.67 9.14
C GLN A 86 -9.99 11.12 8.71
N HIS A 87 -9.61 12.08 9.55
CA HIS A 87 -9.76 13.50 9.22
C HIS A 87 -9.06 13.87 7.90
N LEU A 88 -7.86 13.33 7.68
CA LEU A 88 -7.12 13.50 6.44
C LEU A 88 -7.86 12.92 5.23
N ALA A 89 -8.36 11.69 5.34
CA ALA A 89 -9.13 11.04 4.29
C ALA A 89 -10.42 11.83 3.95
N ASP A 90 -11.09 12.35 4.95
CA ASP A 90 -12.29 13.19 4.79
C ASP A 90 -11.95 14.54 4.13
N ALA A 91 -10.83 15.17 4.53
CA ALA A 91 -10.32 16.38 3.90
C ALA A 91 -9.99 16.20 2.42
N LEU A 92 -9.50 15.03 2.05
CA LEU A 92 -9.26 14.63 0.67
C LEU A 92 -10.55 14.19 -0.05
N GLY A 93 -11.68 14.11 0.64
CA GLY A 93 -12.96 13.71 0.09
C GLY A 93 -12.99 12.24 -0.37
N LEU A 94 -12.28 11.38 0.36
CA LEU A 94 -12.28 9.95 0.09
C LEU A 94 -13.50 9.30 0.75
N ALA A 95 -14.30 8.60 -0.05
CA ALA A 95 -15.48 7.89 0.45
C ALA A 95 -15.06 6.76 1.42
N ASP A 96 -15.96 6.43 2.34
CA ASP A 96 -15.81 5.31 3.24
C ASP A 96 -16.98 4.32 3.04
N PRO A 97 -16.72 3.08 2.62
CA PRO A 97 -15.43 2.52 2.20
C PRO A 97 -15.03 2.91 0.76
N SER A 98 -13.72 3.03 0.51
CA SER A 98 -13.19 3.14 -0.85
C SER A 98 -11.78 2.55 -0.96
N PRO A 99 -11.39 2.02 -2.12
CA PRO A 99 -10.03 1.52 -2.33
C PRO A 99 -8.96 2.60 -2.11
N GLN A 100 -9.26 3.85 -2.45
CA GLN A 100 -8.35 4.98 -2.26
C GLN A 100 -8.11 5.27 -0.78
N ARG A 101 -9.18 5.19 0.03
CA ARG A 101 -9.08 5.36 1.49
C ARG A 101 -8.26 4.23 2.12
N ALA A 102 -8.53 2.98 1.75
CA ALA A 102 -7.74 1.83 2.19
C ALA A 102 -6.26 1.98 1.85
N THR A 103 -5.93 2.32 0.60
CA THR A 103 -4.55 2.57 0.17
C THR A 103 -3.86 3.66 1.00
N LEU A 104 -4.55 4.74 1.33
CA LEU A 104 -4.01 5.81 2.18
C LEU A 104 -3.61 5.29 3.57
N PHE A 105 -4.47 4.47 4.18
CA PHE A 105 -4.21 3.88 5.50
C PHE A 105 -3.09 2.84 5.44
N ASP A 106 -3.06 2.00 4.40
CA ASP A 106 -2.00 1.00 4.19
C ASP A 106 -0.63 1.66 4.05
N LEU A 107 -0.52 2.70 3.23
CA LEU A 107 0.72 3.44 3.05
C LEU A 107 1.18 4.14 4.33
N ALA A 108 0.24 4.68 5.12
CA ALA A 108 0.56 5.27 6.43
C ALA A 108 1.11 4.21 7.40
N ALA A 109 0.50 3.03 7.45
CA ALA A 109 0.96 1.93 8.29
C ALA A 109 2.35 1.43 7.86
N LEU A 110 2.56 1.24 6.55
CA LEU A 110 3.85 0.81 6.00
C LEU A 110 4.97 1.81 6.28
N GLN A 111 4.71 3.11 6.13
CA GLN A 111 5.70 4.15 6.44
C GLN A 111 6.13 4.12 7.91
N GLN A 112 5.23 3.72 8.80
CA GLN A 112 5.50 3.55 10.23
C GLN A 112 6.07 2.18 10.60
N GLY A 113 6.31 1.30 9.62
CA GLY A 113 6.76 -0.07 9.85
C GLY A 113 5.71 -0.93 10.55
N ARG A 114 4.44 -0.64 10.33
CA ARG A 114 3.30 -1.34 10.94
C ARG A 114 2.51 -2.11 9.88
N ILE A 115 1.83 -3.14 10.33
CA ILE A 115 0.80 -3.84 9.54
C ILE A 115 -0.53 -3.12 9.80
N PRO A 116 -1.35 -2.86 8.76
CA PRO A 116 -2.68 -2.29 8.93
C PRO A 116 -3.51 -3.04 9.99
N ALA A 117 -4.24 -2.28 10.83
CA ALA A 117 -4.92 -2.85 11.99
C ALA A 117 -6.04 -3.83 11.60
N ASP A 118 -6.75 -3.57 10.52
CA ASP A 118 -7.80 -4.42 9.97
C ASP A 118 -7.27 -5.83 9.60
N LEU A 119 -6.04 -5.91 9.06
CA LEU A 119 -5.40 -7.20 8.79
C LEU A 119 -5.01 -7.96 10.06
N LEU A 120 -4.75 -7.25 11.16
CA LEU A 120 -4.42 -7.86 12.44
C LEU A 120 -5.65 -8.26 13.25
N GLU A 121 -6.84 -7.77 12.90
CA GLU A 121 -8.11 -8.18 13.51
C GLU A 121 -8.57 -9.54 13.00
N ASP A 122 -8.17 -9.95 11.79
CA ASP A 122 -8.45 -11.29 11.28
C ASP A 122 -7.44 -12.30 11.86
N GLU A 123 -7.89 -13.12 12.79
CA GLU A 123 -7.08 -14.16 13.45
C GLU A 123 -6.50 -15.19 12.47
N ARG A 124 -7.16 -15.43 11.33
CA ARG A 124 -6.66 -16.34 10.29
C ARG A 124 -5.46 -15.73 9.59
N LEU A 125 -5.56 -14.48 9.17
CA LEU A 125 -4.43 -13.75 8.57
C LEU A 125 -3.28 -13.60 9.56
N LYS A 126 -3.59 -13.15 10.77
CA LYS A 126 -2.60 -12.94 11.83
C LYS A 126 -1.78 -14.19 12.12
N SER A 127 -2.42 -15.36 12.19
CA SER A 127 -1.72 -16.62 12.45
C SER A 127 -0.77 -17.03 11.30
N ARG A 128 -1.01 -16.56 10.07
CA ARG A 128 -0.23 -16.90 8.89
C ARG A 128 0.86 -15.88 8.53
N LEU A 129 0.76 -14.66 9.01
CA LEU A 129 1.75 -13.61 8.74
C LEU A 129 3.19 -14.03 9.04
N PRO A 130 3.51 -14.75 10.16
CA PRO A 130 4.88 -15.18 10.43
C PRO A 130 5.43 -16.13 9.37
N ALA A 131 4.60 -17.02 8.84
CA ALA A 131 4.99 -17.94 7.77
C ALA A 131 5.23 -17.16 6.46
N PHE A 132 4.35 -16.23 6.12
CA PHE A 132 4.49 -15.36 4.97
C PHE A 132 5.77 -14.50 5.02
N PHE A 133 6.09 -13.91 6.18
CA PHE A 133 7.34 -13.17 6.35
C PHE A 133 8.58 -14.04 6.18
N ARG A 134 8.55 -15.28 6.66
CA ARG A 134 9.66 -16.23 6.46
C ARG A 134 9.84 -16.55 4.98
N LEU A 135 8.74 -16.77 4.28
CA LEU A 135 8.74 -17.02 2.84
C LEU A 135 9.35 -15.84 2.07
N LEU A 136 8.90 -14.63 2.33
CA LEU A 136 9.45 -13.42 1.68
C LEU A 136 10.96 -13.24 1.94
N ARG A 137 11.44 -13.55 3.15
CA ARG A 137 12.88 -13.46 3.46
C ARG A 137 13.70 -14.55 2.75
N GLY A 138 13.13 -15.75 2.61
CA GLY A 138 13.79 -16.89 1.98
C GLY A 138 13.93 -16.75 0.47
N TYR A 139 12.86 -16.34 -0.18
CA TYR A 139 12.79 -16.31 -1.65
C TYR A 139 13.16 -14.97 -2.28
N LYS A 140 13.18 -13.88 -1.50
CA LYS A 140 13.45 -12.52 -2.01
C LYS A 140 12.73 -12.27 -3.36
N PRO A 141 11.40 -12.34 -3.39
CA PRO A 141 10.67 -12.28 -4.63
C PRO A 141 10.97 -10.99 -5.40
N THR A 142 11.09 -11.10 -6.71
CA THR A 142 11.24 -9.94 -7.59
C THR A 142 9.91 -9.16 -7.67
N SER A 143 9.97 -7.88 -8.10
CA SER A 143 8.75 -7.07 -8.30
C SER A 143 7.78 -7.76 -9.26
N GLN A 144 8.30 -8.41 -10.30
CA GLN A 144 7.50 -9.14 -11.27
C GLN A 144 6.75 -10.33 -10.66
N MET A 145 7.43 -11.11 -9.81
CA MET A 145 6.79 -12.22 -9.07
C MET A 145 5.68 -11.73 -8.14
N LEU A 146 5.94 -10.64 -7.41
CA LEU A 146 4.91 -10.03 -6.55
C LEU A 146 3.71 -9.56 -7.38
N GLN A 147 3.93 -8.98 -8.54
CA GLN A 147 2.85 -8.55 -9.43
C GLN A 147 2.03 -9.73 -9.97
N GLN A 148 2.69 -10.84 -10.34
CA GLN A 148 2.00 -12.07 -10.77
C GLN A 148 1.12 -12.63 -9.66
N ILE A 149 1.63 -12.68 -8.42
CA ILE A 149 0.86 -13.12 -7.25
C ILE A 149 -0.36 -12.23 -7.04
N LEU A 150 -0.20 -10.90 -7.09
CA LEU A 150 -1.29 -9.95 -6.94
C LEU A 150 -2.35 -10.11 -8.03
N ASN A 151 -1.92 -10.32 -9.28
CA ASN A 151 -2.83 -10.55 -10.39
C ASN A 151 -3.65 -11.83 -10.18
N LYS A 152 -2.99 -12.95 -9.80
CA LYS A 152 -3.69 -14.21 -9.52
C LYS A 152 -4.67 -14.10 -8.35
N LEU A 153 -4.35 -13.33 -7.31
CA LEU A 153 -5.25 -13.08 -6.18
C LEU A 153 -6.41 -12.14 -6.53
N GLY A 154 -6.25 -11.25 -7.50
CA GLY A 154 -7.28 -10.33 -7.96
C GLY A 154 -8.28 -10.92 -8.95
N GLU A 155 -8.00 -12.11 -9.48
CA GLU A 155 -8.88 -12.83 -10.43
C GLU A 155 -9.90 -13.78 -9.73
N VAL A 156 -9.92 -13.79 -8.40
CA VAL A 156 -10.82 -14.68 -7.59
C VAL A 156 -12.11 -13.96 -7.17
#